data_d13d4858ed5c319b8cae99e09436a2be
#
_entry.id   d13d4858ed5c319b8cae99e09436a2be
#
_cell.length_a   1.000
_cell.length_b   1.000
_cell.length_c   1.000
_cell.angle_alpha   90.00
_cell.angle_beta   90.00
_cell.angle_gamma   90.00
#
_symmetry.space_group_name_H-M   'P 1'
#
loop_
_entity.id
_entity.type
_entity.pdbx_description
1 polymer ?
#
loop_
_entity_poly.entity_id
_entity_poly.type
_entity_poly.pdbx_seq_one_letter_code
_entity_poly.pdbx_strand_id
1 'polypeptide(L)'
;ISFGMLLVNLYPSIMEEGGLLHYFYLLDEKAMNPNDENNIPNVMRFAALNSKVYDLSETKGWEKDAYKKDDVYYNLYVNAKTLEENFRKIYGNDIKYKNQSFFTDECRLTGNYDVNTGKYWGSNACGGGGFSTYYFNIYKAYQEKDLISTYWYSYEKLDSDDEMKIISHGKTIATTTESTFENDVNNLKKEGKISLYKINFKKQNDGRYYLYSGEWQ
;
A
#
# COMPACT_ATOMS: atom_id res chain seq x y z
N ILE A 1 -17.08 -17.55 13.94
CA ILE A 1 -17.17 -17.36 12.46
C ILE A 1 -15.92 -17.97 11.84
N SER A 2 -16.09 -18.77 10.80
CA SER A 2 -14.95 -19.41 10.14
C SER A 2 -14.08 -18.37 9.41
N PHE A 3 -12.78 -18.64 9.31
CA PHE A 3 -11.82 -17.79 8.59
C PHE A 3 -12.28 -17.44 7.16
N GLY A 4 -12.87 -18.42 6.44
CA GLY A 4 -13.41 -18.18 5.11
C GLY A 4 -14.57 -17.16 5.06
N MET A 5 -15.45 -17.16 6.06
CA MET A 5 -16.55 -16.16 6.12
C MET A 5 -16.04 -14.75 6.45
N LEU A 6 -14.97 -14.64 7.24
CA LEU A 6 -14.33 -13.35 7.51
C LEU A 6 -13.71 -12.77 6.22
N LEU A 7 -13.05 -13.59 5.43
CA LEU A 7 -12.47 -13.17 4.16
C LEU A 7 -13.54 -12.72 3.16
N VAL A 8 -14.69 -13.38 3.10
CA VAL A 8 -15.81 -12.99 2.20
C VAL A 8 -16.30 -11.58 2.53
N ASN A 9 -16.38 -11.21 3.80
CA ASN A 9 -16.78 -9.86 4.20
C ASN A 9 -15.74 -8.78 3.84
N LEU A 10 -14.47 -9.17 3.77
CA LEU A 10 -13.37 -8.29 3.40
C LEU A 10 -13.04 -8.33 1.89
N TYR A 11 -13.56 -9.36 1.19
CA TYR A 11 -13.19 -9.64 -0.20
C TYR A 11 -13.30 -8.45 -1.15
N PRO A 12 -14.39 -7.67 -1.16
CA PRO A 12 -14.51 -6.53 -2.08
C PRO A 12 -13.46 -5.44 -1.85
N SER A 13 -12.94 -5.32 -0.63
CA SER A 13 -12.01 -4.25 -0.26
C SER A 13 -10.53 -4.68 -0.34
N ILE A 14 -10.25 -5.99 -0.27
CA ILE A 14 -8.91 -6.51 -0.06
C ILE A 14 -8.46 -7.46 -1.19
N MET A 15 -9.37 -8.27 -1.72
CA MET A 15 -9.03 -9.44 -2.54
C MET A 15 -9.32 -9.26 -4.04
N GLU A 16 -10.06 -8.23 -4.45
CA GLU A 16 -10.27 -7.94 -5.87
C GLU A 16 -8.96 -7.60 -6.57
N GLU A 17 -8.87 -7.91 -7.86
CA GLU A 17 -7.74 -7.53 -8.70
C GLU A 17 -7.52 -6.02 -8.60
N GLY A 18 -6.35 -5.59 -8.07
CA GLY A 18 -6.11 -4.21 -7.67
C GLY A 18 -6.60 -3.84 -6.25
N GLY A 19 -7.04 -4.80 -5.45
CA GLY A 19 -7.38 -4.57 -4.04
C GLY A 19 -6.15 -4.37 -3.16
N LEU A 20 -6.39 -4.09 -1.88
CA LEU A 20 -5.37 -3.77 -0.87
C LEU A 20 -4.15 -4.71 -0.89
N LEU A 21 -4.35 -6.02 -1.10
CA LEU A 21 -3.26 -7.00 -1.13
C LEU A 21 -2.29 -6.84 -2.29
N HIS A 22 -2.73 -6.30 -3.41
CA HIS A 22 -1.86 -6.10 -4.56
C HIS A 22 -0.76 -5.05 -4.30
N TYR A 23 -0.96 -4.17 -3.33
CA TYR A 23 -0.08 -3.05 -2.99
C TYR A 23 0.71 -3.23 -1.71
N PHE A 24 0.51 -4.34 -1.00
CA PHE A 24 1.25 -4.65 0.24
C PHE A 24 2.73 -5.01 0.03
N TYR A 25 3.22 -5.01 -1.21
CA TYR A 25 4.67 -5.11 -1.41
C TYR A 25 5.42 -3.86 -0.90
N LEU A 26 4.69 -2.81 -0.53
CA LEU A 26 5.21 -1.64 0.18
C LEU A 26 4.25 -1.32 1.32
N LEU A 27 4.41 -1.99 2.46
CA LEU A 27 3.64 -1.68 3.66
C LEU A 27 3.92 -0.23 4.07
N ASP A 28 2.98 0.64 3.77
CA ASP A 28 3.01 2.03 4.24
C ASP A 28 2.25 2.11 5.57
N GLU A 29 3.00 2.04 6.67
CA GLU A 29 2.44 2.06 8.04
C GLU A 29 1.59 3.32 8.30
N LYS A 30 1.98 4.45 7.70
CA LYS A 30 1.21 5.69 7.81
C LYS A 30 -0.12 5.60 7.07
N ALA A 31 -0.12 5.00 5.88
CA ALA A 31 -1.35 4.78 5.12
C ALA A 31 -2.31 3.80 5.83
N MET A 32 -1.78 2.89 6.67
CA MET A 32 -2.60 1.98 7.47
C MET A 32 -3.27 2.67 8.69
N ASN A 33 -2.95 3.93 8.98
CA ASN A 33 -3.49 4.68 10.12
C ASN A 33 -4.16 5.99 9.65
N PRO A 34 -5.30 5.90 8.93
CA PRO A 34 -5.93 7.04 8.27
C PRO A 34 -6.59 8.04 9.24
N ASN A 35 -6.75 7.69 10.51
CA ASN A 35 -7.35 8.56 11.52
C ASN A 35 -6.37 9.61 12.06
N ASP A 36 -5.08 9.48 11.79
CA ASP A 36 -4.07 10.50 12.10
C ASP A 36 -3.94 11.47 10.91
N GLU A 37 -4.25 12.74 11.14
CA GLU A 37 -4.20 13.79 10.11
C GLU A 37 -2.79 13.96 9.51
N ASN A 38 -1.74 13.63 10.24
CA ASN A 38 -0.36 13.67 9.73
C ASN A 38 -0.10 12.61 8.67
N ASN A 39 -0.93 11.57 8.61
CA ASN A 39 -0.81 10.47 7.67
C ASN A 39 -1.56 10.72 6.34
N ILE A 40 -2.32 11.81 6.23
CA ILE A 40 -3.13 12.11 5.04
C ILE A 40 -2.31 12.04 3.74
N PRO A 41 -1.07 12.58 3.64
CA PRO A 41 -0.27 12.42 2.43
C PRO A 41 -0.04 10.95 2.03
N ASN A 42 0.25 10.08 2.98
CA ASN A 42 0.45 8.64 2.75
C ASN A 42 -0.85 7.92 2.40
N VAL A 43 -1.95 8.27 3.06
CA VAL A 43 -3.31 7.79 2.78
C VAL A 43 -3.72 8.13 1.35
N MET A 44 -3.49 9.37 0.92
CA MET A 44 -3.76 9.83 -0.45
C MET A 44 -2.88 9.12 -1.48
N ARG A 45 -1.58 8.97 -1.19
CA ARG A 45 -0.64 8.23 -2.03
C ARG A 45 -1.07 6.77 -2.18
N PHE A 46 -1.45 6.11 -1.10
CA PHE A 46 -1.90 4.71 -1.13
C PHE A 46 -3.16 4.55 -1.99
N ALA A 47 -4.13 5.45 -1.89
CA ALA A 47 -5.30 5.48 -2.76
C ALA A 47 -4.92 5.74 -4.23
N ALA A 48 -3.94 6.61 -4.49
CA ALA A 48 -3.45 6.90 -5.84
C ALA A 48 -2.76 5.69 -6.48
N LEU A 49 -1.94 4.95 -5.73
CA LEU A 49 -1.29 3.71 -6.18
C LEU A 49 -2.31 2.62 -6.54
N ASN A 50 -3.50 2.66 -5.92
CA ASN A 50 -4.62 1.79 -6.24
C ASN A 50 -5.48 2.32 -7.42
N SER A 51 -5.08 3.41 -8.03
CA SER A 51 -5.81 4.04 -9.13
C SER A 51 -5.12 3.77 -10.46
N LYS A 52 -5.88 3.87 -11.56
CA LYS A 52 -5.28 3.82 -12.90
C LYS A 52 -4.37 5.03 -13.09
N VAL A 53 -3.07 4.77 -13.22
CA VAL A 53 -2.06 5.76 -13.57
C VAL A 53 -1.97 5.87 -15.09
N TYR A 54 -1.96 7.09 -15.60
CA TYR A 54 -1.72 7.39 -17.00
C TYR A 54 -0.30 7.95 -17.16
N ASP A 55 0.43 7.40 -18.11
CA ASP A 55 1.79 7.85 -18.44
C ASP A 55 1.79 8.50 -19.83
N LEU A 56 2.27 9.74 -19.90
CA LEU A 56 2.39 10.48 -21.15
C LEU A 56 3.74 10.29 -21.82
N SER A 57 4.74 9.73 -21.14
CA SER A 57 6.13 9.69 -21.61
C SER A 57 6.33 8.97 -22.97
N GLU A 58 5.44 8.03 -23.30
CA GLU A 58 5.46 7.33 -24.57
C GLU A 58 4.88 8.14 -25.75
N THR A 59 4.24 9.27 -25.45
CA THR A 59 3.62 10.13 -26.49
C THR A 59 4.61 11.15 -26.98
N LYS A 60 4.86 11.20 -28.29
CA LYS A 60 5.77 12.22 -28.89
C LYS A 60 5.29 13.62 -28.57
N GLY A 61 6.16 14.43 -27.93
CA GLY A 61 5.84 15.80 -27.54
C GLY A 61 4.94 15.90 -26.32
N TRP A 62 4.98 14.90 -25.47
CA TRP A 62 4.19 14.77 -24.24
C TRP A 62 4.31 15.99 -23.28
N GLU A 63 5.42 16.72 -23.36
CA GLU A 63 5.67 17.89 -22.50
C GLU A 63 4.60 18.98 -22.68
N LYS A 64 3.92 19.01 -23.83
CA LYS A 64 2.84 19.98 -24.14
C LYS A 64 1.57 19.68 -23.31
N ASP A 65 1.36 18.41 -23.00
CA ASP A 65 0.19 17.92 -22.28
C ASP A 65 0.49 17.65 -20.80
N ALA A 66 1.77 17.75 -20.42
CA ALA A 66 2.25 17.52 -19.06
C ALA A 66 1.99 18.73 -18.16
N TYR A 67 1.87 18.46 -16.87
CA TYR A 67 1.85 19.51 -15.87
C TYR A 67 3.26 20.03 -15.61
N LYS A 68 3.45 21.35 -15.70
CA LYS A 68 4.73 22.00 -15.42
C LYS A 68 4.65 22.79 -14.13
N LYS A 69 5.59 22.53 -13.21
CA LYS A 69 5.74 23.31 -11.98
C LYS A 69 7.23 23.43 -11.65
N ASP A 70 7.68 24.64 -11.31
CA ASP A 70 9.07 24.91 -10.93
C ASP A 70 10.10 24.35 -11.94
N ASP A 71 9.82 24.55 -13.25
CA ASP A 71 10.60 24.02 -14.39
C ASP A 71 10.70 22.49 -14.50
N VAL A 72 9.95 21.76 -13.68
CA VAL A 72 9.81 20.29 -13.75
C VAL A 72 8.54 19.91 -14.50
N TYR A 73 8.66 18.98 -15.44
CA TYR A 73 7.53 18.37 -16.13
C TYR A 73 7.12 17.06 -15.43
N TYR A 74 5.83 16.91 -15.19
CA TYR A 74 5.25 15.72 -14.59
C TYR A 74 4.46 14.96 -15.65
N ASN A 75 4.87 13.74 -15.94
CA ASN A 75 4.33 12.92 -17.02
C ASN A 75 3.29 11.89 -16.59
N LEU A 76 3.19 11.62 -15.28
CA LEU A 76 2.23 10.67 -14.74
C LEU A 76 1.04 11.41 -14.14
N TYR A 77 -0.17 10.88 -14.34
CA TYR A 77 -1.31 11.43 -13.63
C TYR A 77 -2.36 10.37 -13.25
N VAL A 78 -3.13 10.71 -12.22
CA VAL A 78 -4.34 10.02 -11.79
C VAL A 78 -5.49 11.02 -11.79
N ASN A 79 -6.67 10.62 -12.30
CA ASN A 79 -7.84 11.46 -12.22
C ASN A 79 -8.32 11.57 -10.77
N ALA A 80 -8.60 12.80 -10.28
CA ALA A 80 -9.02 13.04 -8.91
C ALA A 80 -10.29 12.26 -8.53
N LYS A 81 -11.24 12.14 -9.46
CA LYS A 81 -12.45 11.34 -9.25
C LYS A 81 -12.12 9.87 -8.99
N THR A 82 -11.23 9.28 -9.80
CA THR A 82 -10.82 7.88 -9.63
C THR A 82 -10.07 7.67 -8.32
N LEU A 83 -9.22 8.63 -7.95
CA LEU A 83 -8.53 8.60 -6.68
C LEU A 83 -9.52 8.65 -5.51
N GLU A 84 -10.50 9.54 -5.54
CA GLU A 84 -11.54 9.62 -4.51
C GLU A 84 -12.36 8.32 -4.42
N GLU A 85 -12.77 7.74 -5.54
CA GLU A 85 -13.49 6.47 -5.57
C GLU A 85 -12.69 5.35 -4.90
N ASN A 86 -11.38 5.26 -5.16
CA ASN A 86 -10.51 4.27 -4.53
C ASN A 86 -10.24 4.59 -3.07
N PHE A 87 -10.06 5.86 -2.72
CA PHE A 87 -9.98 6.29 -1.34
C PHE A 87 -11.22 5.81 -0.54
N ARG A 88 -12.43 6.02 -1.10
CA ARG A 88 -13.68 5.58 -0.46
C ARG A 88 -13.80 4.06 -0.37
N LYS A 89 -13.31 3.32 -1.35
CA LYS A 89 -13.27 1.85 -1.29
C LYS A 89 -12.37 1.32 -0.18
N ILE A 90 -11.25 1.99 0.09
CA ILE A 90 -10.25 1.57 1.08
C ILE A 90 -10.63 2.01 2.49
N TYR A 91 -10.96 3.30 2.65
CA TYR A 91 -11.12 3.95 3.95
C TYR A 91 -12.58 4.27 4.32
N GLY A 92 -13.50 4.11 3.39
CA GLY A 92 -14.92 4.44 3.60
C GLY A 92 -15.21 5.93 3.64
N ASN A 93 -16.34 6.26 4.26
CA ASN A 93 -16.83 7.64 4.32
C ASN A 93 -16.53 8.35 5.65
N ASP A 94 -16.10 7.62 6.67
CA ASP A 94 -15.78 8.21 7.99
C ASP A 94 -14.49 9.02 7.95
N ILE A 95 -13.58 8.71 7.01
CA ILE A 95 -12.34 9.47 6.80
C ILE A 95 -12.62 10.62 5.84
N LYS A 96 -12.26 11.85 6.25
CA LYS A 96 -12.44 13.04 5.42
C LYS A 96 -11.54 12.98 4.19
N TYR A 97 -12.14 13.12 3.03
CA TYR A 97 -11.43 13.31 1.77
C TYR A 97 -11.47 14.77 1.34
N LYS A 98 -10.34 15.28 0.88
CA LYS A 98 -10.23 16.60 0.27
C LYS A 98 -9.21 16.56 -0.85
N ASN A 99 -9.56 17.15 -2.00
CA ASN A 99 -8.60 17.35 -3.07
C ASN A 99 -7.51 18.34 -2.62
N GLN A 100 -6.29 17.82 -2.46
CA GLN A 100 -5.11 18.61 -2.10
C GLN A 100 -3.85 17.91 -2.57
N SER A 101 -2.81 18.66 -2.91
CA SER A 101 -1.52 18.05 -3.21
C SER A 101 -0.99 17.27 -2.00
N PHE A 102 -0.32 16.17 -2.27
CA PHE A 102 0.32 15.36 -1.26
C PHE A 102 1.76 15.05 -1.65
N PHE A 103 2.64 15.02 -0.65
CA PHE A 103 4.05 14.71 -0.81
C PHE A 103 4.43 13.69 0.26
N THR A 104 5.17 12.68 -0.14
CA THR A 104 5.74 11.71 0.79
C THR A 104 7.24 11.63 0.53
N ASP A 105 8.01 11.25 1.55
CA ASP A 105 9.45 11.05 1.43
C ASP A 105 9.82 9.84 0.58
N GLU A 106 8.83 9.06 0.20
CA GLU A 106 9.01 7.85 -0.58
C GLU A 106 8.93 8.14 -2.06
N CYS A 107 9.82 7.47 -2.78
CA CYS A 107 10.00 7.59 -4.23
C CYS A 107 8.85 7.11 -5.09
N ARG A 108 7.63 7.42 -4.95
CA ARG A 108 6.60 7.17 -5.98
C ARG A 108 5.41 8.06 -5.76
N LEU A 109 4.99 8.69 -6.85
CA LEU A 109 3.80 9.53 -6.91
C LEU A 109 3.73 10.61 -5.84
N THR A 110 4.50 11.67 -6.00
CA THR A 110 4.10 12.96 -5.46
C THR A 110 2.87 13.42 -6.22
N GLY A 111 1.77 13.72 -5.54
CA GLY A 111 0.54 14.15 -6.18
C GLY A 111 0.40 15.66 -6.19
N ASN A 112 0.81 16.33 -7.27
CA ASN A 112 0.49 17.74 -7.47
C ASN A 112 -0.95 17.85 -7.97
N TYR A 113 -1.87 18.33 -7.14
CA TYR A 113 -3.25 18.52 -7.54
C TYR A 113 -3.39 19.76 -8.42
N ASP A 114 -3.87 19.55 -9.64
CA ASP A 114 -4.23 20.61 -10.57
C ASP A 114 -5.75 20.78 -10.60
N VAL A 115 -6.21 21.88 -10.03
CA VAL A 115 -7.65 22.20 -9.93
C VAL A 115 -8.29 22.43 -11.30
N ASN A 116 -7.53 22.88 -12.29
CA ASN A 116 -8.07 23.20 -13.62
C ASN A 116 -8.38 21.93 -14.43
N THR A 117 -7.59 20.88 -14.25
CA THR A 117 -7.75 19.61 -14.97
C THR A 117 -8.37 18.50 -14.12
N GLY A 118 -8.47 18.68 -12.81
CA GLY A 118 -8.94 17.64 -11.89
C GLY A 118 -8.03 16.43 -11.87
N LYS A 119 -6.72 16.63 -11.99
CA LYS A 119 -5.73 15.57 -12.02
C LYS A 119 -4.71 15.74 -10.91
N TYR A 120 -4.16 14.62 -10.46
CA TYR A 120 -2.98 14.56 -9.60
C TYR A 120 -1.78 14.17 -10.46
N TRP A 121 -0.78 15.03 -10.52
CA TRP A 121 0.40 14.85 -11.34
C TRP A 121 1.61 14.41 -10.53
N GLY A 122 2.35 13.46 -11.05
CA GLY A 122 3.57 12.94 -10.44
C GLY A 122 4.64 12.58 -11.46
N SER A 123 5.81 12.16 -10.98
CA SER A 123 6.90 11.70 -11.81
C SER A 123 7.47 10.37 -11.28
N ASN A 124 8.03 9.55 -12.16
CA ASN A 124 8.77 8.35 -11.81
C ASN A 124 10.24 8.70 -11.48
N ALA A 125 10.48 9.36 -10.36
CA ALA A 125 11.82 9.81 -9.99
C ALA A 125 12.50 8.89 -8.95
N CYS A 126 12.39 7.56 -9.10
CA CYS A 126 13.08 6.64 -8.22
C CYS A 126 14.22 5.94 -8.92
N GLY A 127 15.43 6.34 -8.59
CA GLY A 127 16.65 5.62 -8.96
C GLY A 127 16.65 4.23 -8.33
N GLY A 128 17.12 3.22 -9.07
CA GLY A 128 17.16 1.85 -8.64
C GLY A 128 17.97 1.65 -7.37
N GLY A 129 17.38 0.96 -6.43
CA GLY A 129 18.04 0.29 -5.32
C GLY A 129 17.79 -1.20 -5.47
N GLY A 130 18.54 -2.04 -4.78
CA GLY A 130 18.57 -3.49 -4.91
C GLY A 130 17.21 -4.18 -5.04
N PHE A 131 17.22 -5.41 -5.53
CA PHE A 131 16.01 -6.18 -5.77
C PHE A 131 15.46 -6.74 -4.46
N SER A 132 14.44 -6.06 -3.91
CA SER A 132 13.70 -6.53 -2.76
C SER A 132 12.34 -7.08 -3.17
N THR A 133 12.00 -8.25 -2.67
CA THR A 133 10.67 -8.84 -2.81
C THR A 133 9.99 -8.85 -1.45
N TYR A 134 8.84 -8.20 -1.35
CA TYR A 134 8.06 -8.15 -0.12
C TYR A 134 7.00 -9.24 -0.08
N TYR A 135 6.86 -9.87 1.06
CA TYR A 135 5.88 -10.92 1.31
C TYR A 135 4.96 -10.51 2.44
N PHE A 136 3.67 -10.68 2.19
CA PHE A 136 2.62 -10.35 3.14
C PHE A 136 1.59 -11.48 3.15
N ASN A 137 1.68 -12.36 4.16
CA ASN A 137 0.87 -13.56 4.23
C ASN A 137 -0.03 -13.54 5.46
N ILE A 138 -1.32 -13.74 5.26
CA ILE A 138 -2.27 -13.79 6.37
C ILE A 138 -1.98 -15.02 7.25
N TYR A 139 -1.96 -14.78 8.57
CA TYR A 139 -1.78 -15.80 9.60
C TYR A 139 -3.09 -16.19 10.26
N LYS A 140 -3.84 -15.18 10.73
CA LYS A 140 -5.10 -15.37 11.44
C LYS A 140 -5.98 -14.14 11.34
N ALA A 141 -7.28 -14.32 11.59
CA ALA A 141 -8.23 -13.23 11.67
C ALA A 141 -9.27 -13.49 12.78
N TYR A 142 -9.70 -12.42 13.40
CA TYR A 142 -10.75 -12.43 14.43
C TYR A 142 -11.77 -11.35 14.14
N GLN A 143 -13.01 -11.64 14.45
CA GLN A 143 -14.07 -10.64 14.44
C GLN A 143 -14.62 -10.43 15.85
N GLU A 144 -14.65 -9.20 16.27
CA GLU A 144 -15.30 -8.77 17.51
C GLU A 144 -16.22 -7.59 17.20
N LYS A 145 -17.54 -7.83 17.30
CA LYS A 145 -18.58 -6.83 16.94
C LYS A 145 -18.35 -6.28 15.52
N ASP A 146 -18.09 -4.98 15.42
CA ASP A 146 -17.90 -4.25 14.17
C ASP A 146 -16.42 -4.12 13.77
N LEU A 147 -15.53 -4.88 14.40
CA LEU A 147 -14.09 -4.87 14.12
C LEU A 147 -13.65 -6.25 13.64
N ILE A 148 -12.92 -6.28 12.53
CA ILE A 148 -12.17 -7.45 12.07
C ILE A 148 -10.70 -7.13 12.21
N SER A 149 -9.96 -7.95 12.98
CA SER A 149 -8.52 -7.87 13.13
C SER A 149 -7.87 -9.00 12.36
N THR A 150 -6.97 -8.66 11.45
CA THR A 150 -6.18 -9.62 10.67
C THR A 150 -4.72 -9.50 11.03
N TYR A 151 -4.01 -10.63 11.11
CA TYR A 151 -2.60 -10.68 11.45
C TYR A 151 -1.84 -11.28 10.28
N TRP A 152 -0.77 -10.63 9.87
CA TRP A 152 -0.01 -10.94 8.67
C TRP A 152 1.45 -11.12 9.00
N TYR A 153 2.06 -12.21 8.52
CA TYR A 153 3.52 -12.28 8.45
C TYR A 153 4.00 -11.27 7.42
N SER A 154 4.91 -10.39 7.83
CA SER A 154 5.52 -9.39 6.95
C SER A 154 7.03 -9.57 6.93
N TYR A 155 7.57 -9.86 5.76
CA TYR A 155 9.01 -10.04 5.56
C TYR A 155 9.39 -9.68 4.13
N GLU A 156 10.68 -9.43 3.96
CA GLU A 156 11.31 -9.04 2.71
C GLU A 156 12.43 -10.03 2.39
N LYS A 157 12.52 -10.43 1.13
CA LYS A 157 13.65 -11.11 0.54
C LYS A 157 14.51 -10.03 -0.14
N LEU A 158 15.70 -9.82 0.36
CA LEU A 158 16.68 -8.93 -0.24
C LEU A 158 17.74 -9.77 -0.95
N ASP A 159 17.77 -9.64 -2.28
CA ASP A 159 18.81 -10.24 -3.12
C ASP A 159 19.94 -9.21 -3.30
N SER A 160 21.13 -9.51 -2.83
CA SER A 160 22.36 -8.78 -3.09
C SER A 160 23.36 -9.68 -3.83
N ASP A 161 24.35 -9.10 -4.48
CA ASP A 161 25.29 -9.83 -5.35
C ASP A 161 25.99 -11.03 -4.66
N ASP A 162 26.13 -11.01 -3.31
CA ASP A 162 26.84 -12.03 -2.56
C ASP A 162 25.95 -12.82 -1.57
N GLU A 163 24.80 -12.31 -1.20
CA GLU A 163 23.95 -12.91 -0.15
C GLU A 163 22.46 -12.63 -0.37
N MET A 164 21.65 -13.63 -0.05
CA MET A 164 20.21 -13.47 0.07
C MET A 164 19.84 -13.35 1.56
N LYS A 165 19.09 -12.31 1.91
CA LYS A 165 18.68 -12.04 3.29
C LYS A 165 17.17 -12.07 3.46
N ILE A 166 16.72 -12.55 4.62
CA ILE A 166 15.34 -12.42 5.07
C ILE A 166 15.31 -11.30 6.10
N ILE A 167 14.52 -10.28 5.81
CA ILE A 167 14.35 -9.09 6.65
C ILE A 167 12.91 -9.08 7.16
N SER A 168 12.72 -8.80 8.44
CA SER A 168 11.40 -8.60 9.01
C SER A 168 11.44 -7.39 9.94
N HIS A 169 10.47 -6.50 9.80
CA HIS A 169 10.38 -5.22 10.52
C HIS A 169 11.73 -4.46 10.51
N GLY A 170 12.33 -4.34 9.31
CA GLY A 170 13.59 -3.62 9.09
C GLY A 170 14.85 -4.28 9.64
N LYS A 171 14.78 -5.51 10.16
CA LYS A 171 15.91 -6.26 10.70
C LYS A 171 16.20 -7.50 9.89
N THR A 172 17.47 -7.73 9.54
CA THR A 172 17.91 -9.02 8.99
C THR A 172 17.76 -10.09 10.06
N ILE A 173 16.95 -11.11 9.77
CA ILE A 173 16.66 -12.22 10.70
C ILE A 173 17.31 -13.53 10.27
N ALA A 174 17.70 -13.67 9.02
CA ALA A 174 18.48 -14.80 8.51
C ALA A 174 19.17 -14.45 7.20
N THR A 175 20.24 -15.19 6.90
CA THR A 175 20.82 -15.35 5.56
C THR A 175 20.32 -16.67 5.00
N THR A 176 20.02 -16.71 3.70
CA THR A 176 19.42 -17.86 3.03
C THR A 176 19.96 -18.00 1.60
N THR A 177 19.51 -18.99 0.88
CA THR A 177 19.77 -19.20 -0.54
C THR A 177 18.44 -19.41 -1.26
N GLU A 178 18.40 -19.32 -2.60
CA GLU A 178 17.20 -19.58 -3.39
C GLU A 178 16.62 -20.97 -3.09
N SER A 179 17.47 -21.99 -2.95
CA SER A 179 17.04 -23.37 -2.71
C SER A 179 16.49 -23.62 -1.30
N THR A 180 16.88 -22.82 -0.31
CA THR A 180 16.47 -23.00 1.10
C THR A 180 15.47 -21.99 1.58
N PHE A 181 15.22 -20.91 0.82
CA PHE A 181 14.40 -19.77 1.21
C PHE A 181 13.04 -20.17 1.81
N GLU A 182 12.27 -20.99 1.14
CA GLU A 182 10.94 -21.38 1.62
C GLU A 182 11.01 -22.16 2.95
N ASN A 183 11.99 -23.08 3.08
CA ASN A 183 12.19 -23.84 4.31
C ASN A 183 12.62 -22.94 5.46
N ASP A 184 13.55 -22.00 5.21
CA ASP A 184 14.03 -21.05 6.19
C ASP A 184 12.91 -20.13 6.67
N VAL A 185 12.09 -19.59 5.76
CA VAL A 185 10.90 -18.80 6.10
C VAL A 185 9.92 -19.61 6.96
N ASN A 186 9.63 -20.85 6.60
CA ASN A 186 8.72 -21.70 7.38
C ASN A 186 9.24 -22.00 8.79
N ASN A 187 10.56 -22.20 8.95
CA ASN A 187 11.18 -22.39 10.25
C ASN A 187 11.12 -21.11 11.09
N LEU A 188 11.46 -19.96 10.49
CA LEU A 188 11.40 -18.65 11.15
C LEU A 188 9.96 -18.29 11.59
N LYS A 189 8.92 -18.65 10.80
CA LYS A 189 7.52 -18.53 11.22
C LYS A 189 7.21 -19.37 12.45
N LYS A 190 7.62 -20.65 12.46
CA LYS A 190 7.42 -21.56 13.60
C LYS A 190 8.15 -21.09 14.86
N GLU A 191 9.31 -20.50 14.70
CA GLU A 191 10.13 -19.96 15.79
C GLU A 191 9.65 -18.56 16.27
N GLY A 192 8.64 -17.99 15.63
CA GLY A 192 8.11 -16.65 15.95
C GLY A 192 9.09 -15.50 15.66
N LYS A 193 10.04 -15.71 14.74
CA LYS A 193 11.05 -14.71 14.37
C LYS A 193 10.59 -13.76 13.29
N ILE A 194 9.57 -14.11 12.51
CA ILE A 194 8.94 -13.21 11.55
C ILE A 194 7.89 -12.37 12.27
N SER A 195 8.05 -11.05 12.21
CA SER A 195 7.13 -10.12 12.85
C SER A 195 5.74 -10.18 12.21
N LEU A 196 4.73 -10.00 13.04
CA LEU A 196 3.35 -9.89 12.60
C LEU A 196 2.95 -8.42 12.49
N TYR A 197 2.24 -8.10 11.43
CA TYR A 197 1.56 -6.83 11.29
C TYR A 197 0.06 -7.06 11.43
N LYS A 198 -0.58 -6.31 12.33
CA LYS A 198 -2.02 -6.38 12.57
C LYS A 198 -2.72 -5.28 11.80
N ILE A 199 -3.73 -5.63 11.03
CA ILE A 199 -4.61 -4.67 10.35
C ILE A 199 -6.02 -4.84 10.87
N ASN A 200 -6.61 -3.72 11.27
CA ASN A 200 -7.98 -3.65 11.74
C ASN A 200 -8.87 -3.04 10.65
N PHE A 201 -10.01 -3.68 10.42
CA PHE A 201 -11.07 -3.20 9.55
C PHE A 201 -12.31 -2.94 10.39
N LYS A 202 -12.88 -1.76 10.27
CA LYS A 202 -14.07 -1.34 11.02
C LYS A 202 -15.28 -1.26 10.10
N LYS A 203 -16.40 -1.80 10.57
CA LYS A 203 -17.69 -1.69 9.90
C LYS A 203 -18.21 -0.26 9.99
N GLN A 204 -18.63 0.29 8.86
CA GLN A 204 -19.26 1.59 8.78
C GLN A 204 -20.79 1.45 8.60
N ASN A 205 -21.48 2.58 8.55
CA ASN A 205 -22.96 2.65 8.49
C ASN A 205 -23.57 1.97 7.25
N ASP A 206 -22.82 1.82 6.17
CA ASP A 206 -23.24 1.11 4.97
C ASP A 206 -23.15 -0.43 5.10
N GLY A 207 -22.70 -0.92 6.24
CA GLY A 207 -22.53 -2.34 6.55
C GLY A 207 -21.24 -2.97 6.03
N ARG A 208 -20.35 -2.21 5.36
CA ARG A 208 -19.07 -2.67 4.85
C ARG A 208 -17.94 -2.41 5.83
N TYR A 209 -16.86 -3.17 5.66
CA TYR A 209 -15.65 -3.02 6.45
C TYR A 209 -14.59 -2.24 5.67
N TYR A 210 -13.96 -1.29 6.35
CA TYR A 210 -12.95 -0.40 5.80
C TYR A 210 -11.71 -0.40 6.66
N LEU A 211 -10.55 -0.14 6.04
CA LEU A 211 -9.29 -0.04 6.75
C LEU A 211 -9.37 1.04 7.83
N TYR A 212 -9.01 0.68 9.04
CA TYR A 212 -9.18 1.51 10.23
C TYR A 212 -7.86 1.82 10.93
N SER A 213 -7.01 0.81 11.14
CA SER A 213 -5.69 0.98 11.76
C SER A 213 -4.77 -0.19 11.44
N GLY A 214 -3.46 0.04 11.56
CA GLY A 214 -2.42 -0.98 11.45
C GLY A 214 -1.33 -0.77 12.49
N GLU A 215 -0.74 -1.88 12.99
CA GLU A 215 0.30 -1.87 14.01
C GLU A 215 1.16 -3.14 13.98
N TRP A 216 2.45 -3.00 14.28
CA TRP A 216 3.34 -4.13 14.51
C TRP A 216 3.04 -4.82 15.84
N GLN A 217 3.23 -6.15 15.87
CA GLN A 217 3.03 -7.00 17.06
C GLN A 217 4.35 -7.55 17.56
#